data_2182c5d16b728a17d2c7808b3539edb4
#
_entry.id   2182c5d16b728a17d2c7808b3539edb4
#
_cell.length_a   1.000
_cell.length_b   1.000
_cell.length_c   1.000
_cell.angle_alpha   90.00
_cell.angle_beta   90.00
_cell.angle_gamma   90.00
#
_symmetry.space_group_name_H-M   'P 1'
#
loop_
_entity.id
_entity.type
_entity.pdbx_description
1 polymer ?
#
loop_
_entity_poly.entity_id
_entity_poly.type
_entity_poly.pdbx_seq_one_letter_code
_entity_poly.pdbx_strand_id
1 'polypeptide(L)'
;MRYRAWVCDWRGRNRDAARLEAMLECWVAHPDDEAFVGINPFVAHEYGLPRQLRNGVTQAYCERVLKAAGTPLEPRRAALGAARARLRLGYVSADFHSHPTMHLMRSFFALHDRARFQVFAYSIGPDDGSEYRREVVRSVEHFIDIRAEPALE
;
A
#
# COMPACT_ATOMS: atom_id res chain seq x y z
N MET A 1 14.83 18.63 5.12
CA MET A 1 15.47 17.43 4.57
C MET A 1 14.76 16.95 3.31
N ARG A 2 13.56 16.38 3.41
CA ARG A 2 12.82 15.75 2.30
C ARG A 2 12.56 16.67 1.11
N TYR A 3 12.14 17.92 1.34
CA TYR A 3 11.87 18.88 0.27
C TYR A 3 13.09 19.22 -0.60
N ARG A 4 14.32 19.21 -0.04
CA ARG A 4 15.52 19.44 -0.82
C ARG A 4 15.77 18.37 -1.86
N ALA A 5 15.58 17.09 -1.50
CA ALA A 5 15.72 15.97 -2.43
C ALA A 5 14.71 16.06 -3.59
N TRP A 6 13.49 16.52 -3.33
CA TRP A 6 12.45 16.68 -4.35
C TRP A 6 12.73 17.78 -5.39
N VAL A 7 13.52 18.77 -5.02
CA VAL A 7 13.97 19.82 -5.95
C VAL A 7 15.41 19.62 -6.40
N CYS A 8 15.93 18.40 -6.27
CA CYS A 8 17.30 18.02 -6.64
C CYS A 8 18.39 18.89 -6.00
N ASP A 9 18.15 19.44 -4.81
CA ASP A 9 19.16 20.14 -4.04
C ASP A 9 19.94 19.15 -3.15
N TRP A 10 21.07 18.69 -3.65
CA TRP A 10 21.92 17.70 -3.01
C TRP A 10 22.95 18.29 -2.03
N ARG A 11 22.97 19.60 -1.84
CA ARG A 11 23.89 20.26 -0.88
C ARG A 11 23.63 19.76 0.54
N GLY A 12 24.67 19.24 1.18
CA GLY A 12 24.59 18.70 2.54
C GLY A 12 23.90 17.33 2.65
N ARG A 13 23.69 16.60 1.53
CA ARG A 13 23.04 15.27 1.53
C ARG A 13 23.66 14.31 2.55
N ASN A 14 25.00 14.24 2.63
CA ASN A 14 25.67 13.32 3.56
C ASN A 14 25.37 13.67 5.03
N ARG A 15 25.34 14.96 5.36
CA ARG A 15 24.96 15.41 6.71
C ARG A 15 23.50 15.09 7.01
N ASP A 16 22.61 15.29 6.03
CA ASP A 16 21.20 15.00 6.18
C ASP A 16 20.96 13.49 6.29
N ALA A 17 21.71 12.66 5.57
CA ALA A 17 21.67 11.20 5.67
C ALA A 17 22.14 10.73 7.06
N ALA A 18 23.26 11.24 7.57
CA ALA A 18 23.76 10.87 8.90
C ALA A 18 22.78 11.26 10.03
N ARG A 19 22.12 12.42 9.91
CA ARG A 19 21.10 12.82 10.88
C ARG A 19 19.87 11.93 10.82
N LEU A 20 19.45 11.55 9.61
CA LEU A 20 18.34 10.62 9.41
C LEU A 20 18.68 9.24 9.95
N GLU A 21 19.89 8.76 9.70
CA GLU A 21 20.39 7.47 10.19
C GLU A 21 20.29 7.41 11.72
N ALA A 22 20.87 8.36 12.42
CA ALA A 22 20.83 8.43 13.90
C ALA A 22 19.38 8.52 14.44
N MET A 23 18.50 9.26 13.76
CA MET A 23 17.10 9.35 14.15
C MET A 23 16.38 8.02 13.96
N LEU A 24 16.63 7.31 12.87
CA LEU A 24 15.99 6.02 12.58
C LEU A 24 16.55 4.90 13.46
N GLU A 25 17.83 4.93 13.83
CA GLU A 25 18.42 4.02 14.81
C GLU A 25 17.72 4.18 16.18
N CYS A 26 17.52 5.43 16.60
CA CYS A 26 16.79 5.72 17.83
C CYS A 26 15.35 5.20 17.77
N TRP A 27 14.67 5.40 16.65
CA TRP A 27 13.30 4.87 16.48
C TRP A 27 13.25 3.34 16.50
N VAL A 28 14.15 2.66 15.81
CA VAL A 28 14.21 1.18 15.82
C VAL A 28 14.46 0.64 17.24
N ALA A 29 15.23 1.37 18.05
CA ALA A 29 15.46 1.00 19.44
C ALA A 29 14.25 1.29 20.36
N HIS A 30 13.41 2.26 20.00
CA HIS A 30 12.26 2.72 20.79
C HIS A 30 11.01 2.89 19.87
N PRO A 31 10.47 1.80 19.31
CA PRO A 31 9.44 1.88 18.25
C PRO A 31 8.08 2.42 18.74
N ASP A 32 7.81 2.35 20.03
CA ASP A 32 6.56 2.86 20.64
C ASP A 32 6.61 4.36 20.97
N ASP A 33 7.77 5.04 20.77
CA ASP A 33 7.88 6.48 21.03
C ASP A 33 7.03 7.28 20.03
N GLU A 34 6.10 8.08 20.57
CA GLU A 34 5.20 8.92 19.79
C GLU A 34 5.90 9.99 18.96
N ALA A 35 7.12 10.38 19.33
CA ALA A 35 7.94 11.32 18.56
C ALA A 35 8.21 10.86 17.12
N PHE A 36 8.09 9.56 16.86
CA PHE A 36 8.32 8.94 15.56
C PHE A 36 7.03 8.59 14.80
N VAL A 37 5.88 9.07 15.25
CA VAL A 37 4.61 8.90 14.55
C VAL A 37 4.71 9.45 13.12
N GLY A 38 4.34 8.65 12.13
CA GLY A 38 4.30 9.07 10.73
C GLY A 38 5.60 8.93 9.95
N ILE A 39 6.65 8.32 10.52
CA ILE A 39 7.82 7.95 9.73
C ILE A 39 7.44 6.86 8.75
N ASN A 40 7.66 7.16 7.46
CA ASN A 40 7.43 6.21 6.38
C ASN A 40 8.75 5.47 6.05
N PRO A 41 8.77 4.12 5.98
CA PRO A 41 9.97 3.33 5.64
C PRO A 41 10.65 3.74 4.34
N PHE A 42 9.93 4.31 3.36
CA PHE A 42 10.50 4.80 2.11
C PHE A 42 11.61 5.84 2.31
N VAL A 43 11.56 6.64 3.39
CA VAL A 43 12.60 7.62 3.70
C VAL A 43 13.97 6.96 3.85
N ALA A 44 14.04 5.78 4.47
CA ALA A 44 15.29 5.05 4.63
C ALA A 44 15.86 4.56 3.28
N HIS A 45 14.98 4.29 2.29
CA HIS A 45 15.40 3.91 0.94
C HIS A 45 15.85 5.10 0.10
N GLU A 46 15.18 6.25 0.20
CA GLU A 46 15.52 7.47 -0.54
C GLU A 46 16.95 7.96 -0.24
N TYR A 47 17.43 7.76 0.98
CA TYR A 47 18.77 8.20 1.41
C TYR A 47 19.84 7.10 1.30
N GLY A 48 19.48 5.88 0.88
CA GLY A 48 20.45 4.80 0.68
C GLY A 48 21.10 4.31 1.98
N LEU A 49 20.36 4.33 3.08
CA LEU A 49 20.85 3.92 4.39
C LEU A 49 21.22 2.42 4.46
N PRO A 50 22.01 1.99 5.46
CA PRO A 50 22.40 0.58 5.59
C PRO A 50 21.22 -0.39 5.56
N ARG A 51 21.40 -1.54 4.92
CA ARG A 51 20.33 -2.56 4.75
C ARG A 51 19.70 -2.98 6.07
N GLN A 52 20.53 -3.20 7.10
CA GLN A 52 20.06 -3.61 8.42
C GLN A 52 19.12 -2.56 9.02
N LEU A 53 19.48 -1.29 8.94
CA LEU A 53 18.64 -0.20 9.44
C LEU A 53 17.32 -0.11 8.64
N ARG A 54 17.38 -0.20 7.31
CA ARG A 54 16.16 -0.19 6.46
C ARG A 54 15.20 -1.33 6.83
N ASN A 55 15.73 -2.52 7.09
CA ASN A 55 14.92 -3.66 7.52
C ASN A 55 14.33 -3.43 8.92
N GLY A 56 15.13 -2.92 9.87
CA GLY A 56 14.65 -2.59 11.22
C GLY A 56 13.53 -1.54 11.20
N VAL A 57 13.70 -0.49 10.41
CA VAL A 57 12.67 0.55 10.21
C VAL A 57 11.37 -0.04 9.63
N THR A 58 11.49 -0.92 8.64
CA THR A 58 10.33 -1.57 8.04
C THR A 58 9.62 -2.47 9.04
N GLN A 59 10.38 -3.26 9.80
CA GLN A 59 9.84 -4.15 10.83
C GLN A 59 9.10 -3.36 11.92
N ALA A 60 9.74 -2.33 12.49
CA ALA A 60 9.14 -1.49 13.52
C ALA A 60 7.84 -0.80 13.02
N TYR A 61 7.83 -0.36 11.76
CA TYR A 61 6.62 0.18 11.14
C TYR A 61 5.50 -0.86 11.02
N CYS A 62 5.82 -2.07 10.54
CA CYS A 62 4.84 -3.15 10.40
C CYS A 62 4.27 -3.59 11.76
N GLU A 63 5.11 -3.74 12.78
CA GLU A 63 4.68 -4.09 14.14
C GLU A 63 3.71 -3.06 14.70
N ARG A 64 3.99 -1.78 14.47
CA ARG A 64 3.14 -0.67 14.86
C ARG A 64 1.78 -0.69 14.15
N VAL A 65 1.78 -0.93 12.82
CA VAL A 65 0.54 -1.06 12.04
C VAL A 65 -0.28 -2.25 12.51
N LEU A 66 0.36 -3.40 12.77
CA LEU A 66 -0.32 -4.58 13.29
C LEU A 66 -0.92 -4.34 14.69
N LYS A 67 -0.19 -3.64 15.56
CA LYS A 67 -0.70 -3.27 16.90
C LYS A 67 -1.92 -2.35 16.79
N ALA A 68 -1.89 -1.39 15.87
CA ALA A 68 -3.01 -0.47 15.63
C ALA A 68 -4.22 -1.15 14.96
N ALA A 69 -3.98 -2.15 14.12
CA ALA A 69 -5.04 -2.91 13.45
C ALA A 69 -5.81 -3.85 14.39
N GLY A 70 -5.29 -4.12 15.58
CA GLY A 70 -5.91 -5.00 16.57
C GLY A 70 -5.83 -6.49 16.22
N THR A 71 -6.80 -7.26 16.71
CA THR A 71 -6.82 -8.71 16.51
C THR A 71 -7.07 -9.05 15.03
N PRO A 72 -6.22 -9.86 14.40
CA PRO A 72 -6.47 -10.32 13.04
C PRO A 72 -7.81 -11.05 12.94
N LEU A 73 -8.53 -10.76 11.87
CA LEU A 73 -9.72 -11.54 11.56
C LEU A 73 -9.29 -12.98 11.25
N GLU A 74 -9.96 -13.95 11.90
CA GLU A 74 -9.75 -15.37 11.57
C GLU A 74 -10.03 -15.58 10.07
N PRO A 75 -9.06 -16.10 9.31
CA PRO A 75 -9.27 -16.35 7.90
C PRO A 75 -10.43 -17.35 7.79
N ARG A 76 -11.55 -16.93 7.22
CA ARG A 76 -12.56 -17.87 6.77
C ARG A 76 -11.89 -18.79 5.76
N ARG A 77 -11.41 -19.91 6.22
CA ARG A 77 -11.05 -21.03 5.34
C ARG A 77 -12.35 -21.43 4.64
N ALA A 78 -12.65 -20.77 3.53
CA ALA A 78 -13.60 -21.33 2.60
C ALA A 78 -13.10 -22.75 2.36
N ALA A 79 -13.96 -23.74 2.62
CA ALA A 79 -13.61 -25.12 2.44
C ALA A 79 -12.89 -25.26 1.09
N LEU A 80 -11.58 -25.52 1.14
CA LEU A 80 -10.73 -25.75 -0.03
C LEU A 80 -11.15 -27.04 -0.80
N GLY A 81 -12.27 -27.66 -0.39
CA GLY A 81 -12.75 -28.93 -0.88
C GLY A 81 -13.55 -28.93 -2.18
N ALA A 82 -13.99 -27.79 -2.67
CA ALA A 82 -14.60 -27.75 -4.01
C ALA A 82 -13.58 -27.13 -4.96
N ALA A 83 -13.07 -27.92 -5.91
CA ALA A 83 -12.29 -27.41 -7.02
C ALA A 83 -13.11 -26.33 -7.73
N ARG A 84 -12.79 -25.07 -7.48
CA ARG A 84 -13.45 -23.95 -8.17
C ARG A 84 -12.95 -23.94 -9.60
N ALA A 85 -13.84 -23.82 -10.54
CA ALA A 85 -13.49 -23.73 -11.94
C ALA A 85 -12.55 -22.56 -12.26
N ARG A 86 -12.63 -21.48 -11.47
CA ARG A 86 -11.79 -20.27 -11.63
C ARG A 86 -11.23 -19.77 -10.30
N LEU A 87 -9.99 -19.28 -10.34
CA LEU A 87 -9.38 -18.62 -9.20
C LEU A 87 -9.93 -17.19 -9.02
N ARG A 88 -10.32 -16.83 -7.82
CA ARG A 88 -10.78 -15.46 -7.51
C ARG A 88 -9.59 -14.57 -7.21
N LEU A 89 -9.47 -13.46 -7.96
CA LEU A 89 -8.47 -12.43 -7.75
C LEU A 89 -9.16 -11.16 -7.24
N GLY A 90 -8.74 -10.68 -6.06
CA GLY A 90 -9.23 -9.44 -5.48
C GLY A 90 -8.16 -8.36 -5.54
N TYR A 91 -8.48 -7.21 -6.13
CA TYR A 91 -7.65 -6.00 -6.14
C TYR A 91 -8.27 -4.96 -5.21
N VAL A 92 -7.54 -4.56 -4.17
CA VAL A 92 -7.97 -3.53 -3.23
C VAL A 92 -7.13 -2.28 -3.46
N SER A 93 -7.74 -1.15 -3.76
CA SER A 93 -7.01 0.10 -3.99
C SER A 93 -7.85 1.34 -3.70
N ALA A 94 -7.19 2.39 -3.20
CA ALA A 94 -7.72 3.74 -3.16
C ALA A 94 -7.64 4.45 -4.52
N ASP A 95 -6.86 3.93 -5.47
CA ASP A 95 -6.41 4.64 -6.65
C ASP A 95 -7.24 4.34 -7.92
N PHE A 96 -8.39 3.66 -7.81
CA PHE A 96 -9.30 3.41 -8.95
C PHE A 96 -10.02 4.69 -9.41
N HIS A 97 -9.24 5.72 -9.72
CA HIS A 97 -9.67 7.03 -10.19
C HIS A 97 -8.57 7.69 -11.03
N SER A 98 -8.67 8.97 -11.40
CA SER A 98 -7.59 9.70 -12.08
C SER A 98 -6.38 9.85 -11.15
N HIS A 99 -5.50 8.85 -11.17
CA HIS A 99 -4.32 8.72 -10.33
C HIS A 99 -3.16 8.13 -11.15
N PRO A 100 -1.89 8.46 -10.87
CA PRO A 100 -0.74 7.92 -11.59
C PRO A 100 -0.74 6.40 -11.70
N THR A 101 -1.18 5.67 -10.68
CA THR A 101 -1.33 4.21 -10.70
C THR A 101 -2.26 3.76 -11.83
N MET A 102 -3.41 4.42 -12.01
CA MET A 102 -4.37 4.05 -13.06
C MET A 102 -3.94 4.51 -14.45
N HIS A 103 -3.13 5.55 -14.56
CA HIS A 103 -2.51 5.90 -15.84
C HIS A 103 -1.63 4.76 -16.38
N LEU A 104 -1.03 3.98 -15.50
CA LEU A 104 -0.20 2.83 -15.85
C LEU A 104 -1.00 1.52 -15.97
N MET A 105 -2.03 1.32 -15.14
CA MET A 105 -2.64 0.02 -14.93
C MET A 105 -4.07 -0.14 -15.46
N ARG A 106 -4.71 0.91 -15.98
CA ARG A 106 -6.13 0.85 -16.36
C ARG A 106 -6.49 -0.33 -17.28
N SER A 107 -5.63 -0.63 -18.25
CA SER A 107 -5.85 -1.71 -19.21
C SER A 107 -5.46 -3.10 -18.67
N PHE A 108 -4.73 -3.16 -17.57
CA PHE A 108 -4.22 -4.39 -16.97
C PHE A 108 -5.36 -5.36 -16.57
N PHE A 109 -6.45 -4.83 -16.03
CA PHE A 109 -7.56 -5.64 -15.54
C PHE A 109 -8.29 -6.39 -16.65
N ALA A 110 -8.29 -5.86 -17.88
CA ALA A 110 -8.89 -6.51 -19.05
C ALA A 110 -8.07 -7.69 -19.56
N LEU A 111 -6.77 -7.75 -19.23
CA LEU A 111 -5.85 -8.76 -19.76
C LEU A 111 -5.94 -10.11 -19.05
N HIS A 112 -6.71 -10.23 -17.98
CA HIS A 112 -6.85 -11.48 -17.25
C HIS A 112 -7.60 -12.53 -18.11
N ASP A 113 -7.07 -13.74 -18.12
CA ASP A 113 -7.77 -14.89 -18.71
C ASP A 113 -9.02 -15.25 -17.90
N ARG A 114 -10.18 -14.89 -18.43
CA ARG A 114 -11.49 -15.09 -17.78
C ARG A 114 -11.91 -16.54 -17.69
N ALA A 115 -11.29 -17.43 -18.44
CA ALA A 115 -11.52 -18.86 -18.28
C ALA A 115 -10.89 -19.40 -16.98
N ARG A 116 -9.80 -18.75 -16.52
CA ARG A 116 -9.03 -19.15 -15.34
C ARG A 116 -9.28 -18.30 -14.11
N PHE A 117 -9.59 -17.00 -14.30
CA PHE A 117 -9.69 -16.02 -13.23
C PHE A 117 -11.04 -15.33 -13.19
N GLN A 118 -11.56 -15.14 -11.99
CA GLN A 118 -12.69 -14.27 -11.70
C GLN A 118 -12.14 -13.04 -10.97
N VAL A 119 -12.31 -11.84 -11.53
CA VAL A 119 -11.64 -10.62 -11.07
C VAL A 119 -12.60 -9.70 -10.34
N PHE A 120 -12.20 -9.32 -9.13
CA PHE A 120 -12.89 -8.41 -8.24
C PHE A 120 -12.02 -7.16 -8.02
N ALA A 121 -12.61 -5.97 -8.06
CA ALA A 121 -11.98 -4.72 -7.64
C ALA A 121 -12.75 -4.14 -6.45
N TYR A 122 -12.06 -3.90 -5.35
CA TYR A 122 -12.58 -3.30 -4.13
C TYR A 122 -12.02 -1.88 -4.00
N SER A 123 -12.86 -0.88 -4.21
CA SER A 123 -12.46 0.52 -4.16
C SER A 123 -12.64 1.07 -2.76
N ILE A 124 -11.54 1.60 -2.19
CA ILE A 124 -11.53 2.37 -0.94
C ILE A 124 -11.28 3.87 -1.19
N GLY A 125 -11.14 4.28 -2.45
CA GLY A 125 -10.88 5.66 -2.88
C GLY A 125 -12.11 6.34 -3.47
N PRO A 126 -12.00 7.65 -3.77
CA PRO A 126 -13.12 8.45 -4.27
C PRO A 126 -13.59 8.02 -5.65
N ASP A 127 -14.88 8.19 -5.91
CA ASP A 127 -15.40 8.21 -7.27
C ASP A 127 -15.30 9.64 -7.81
N ASP A 128 -14.39 9.84 -8.76
CA ASP A 128 -14.16 11.13 -9.41
C ASP A 128 -14.85 11.24 -10.77
N GLY A 129 -15.63 10.21 -11.15
CA GLY A 129 -16.31 10.13 -12.46
C GLY A 129 -15.34 10.07 -13.64
N SER A 130 -14.05 9.80 -13.42
CA SER A 130 -13.03 9.78 -14.47
C SER A 130 -13.20 8.62 -15.44
N GLU A 131 -12.57 8.75 -16.63
CA GLU A 131 -12.47 7.67 -17.60
C GLU A 131 -11.67 6.49 -17.04
N TYR A 132 -10.67 6.75 -16.19
CA TYR A 132 -9.86 5.74 -15.53
C TYR A 132 -10.72 4.83 -14.65
N ARG A 133 -11.60 5.40 -13.83
CA ARG A 133 -12.52 4.63 -13.00
C ARG A 133 -13.50 3.81 -13.86
N ARG A 134 -14.10 4.45 -14.86
CA ARG A 134 -15.01 3.77 -15.79
C ARG A 134 -14.35 2.59 -16.50
N GLU A 135 -13.08 2.73 -16.90
CA GLU A 135 -12.31 1.67 -17.54
C GLU A 135 -12.12 0.46 -16.60
N VAL A 136 -11.73 0.69 -15.33
CA VAL A 136 -11.60 -0.39 -14.34
C VAL A 136 -12.94 -1.08 -14.13
N VAL A 137 -14.04 -0.32 -13.94
CA VAL A 137 -15.39 -0.86 -13.75
C VAL A 137 -15.80 -1.78 -14.92
N ARG A 138 -15.50 -1.39 -16.16
CA ARG A 138 -15.80 -2.20 -17.36
C ARG A 138 -14.89 -3.43 -17.49
N SER A 139 -13.70 -3.36 -16.91
CA SER A 139 -12.62 -4.36 -17.09
C SER A 139 -12.63 -5.47 -16.06
N VAL A 140 -13.41 -5.37 -14.99
CA VAL A 140 -13.55 -6.41 -13.96
C VAL A 140 -14.93 -7.02 -13.98
N GLU A 141 -15.09 -8.22 -13.42
CA GLU A 141 -16.41 -8.86 -13.32
C GLU A 141 -17.22 -8.32 -12.14
N HIS A 142 -16.52 -7.91 -11.08
CA HIS A 142 -17.13 -7.37 -9.87
C HIS A 142 -16.35 -6.12 -9.42
N PHE A 143 -17.02 -4.98 -9.45
CA PHE A 143 -16.50 -3.73 -8.87
C PHE A 143 -17.33 -3.41 -7.63
N ILE A 144 -16.66 -3.29 -6.47
CA ILE A 144 -17.29 -3.03 -5.18
C ILE A 144 -16.70 -1.74 -4.61
N ASP A 145 -17.52 -0.73 -4.37
CA ASP A 145 -17.11 0.48 -3.65
C ASP A 145 -17.36 0.26 -2.16
N ILE A 146 -16.29 -0.06 -1.42
CA ILE A 146 -16.37 -0.39 0.00
C ILE A 146 -16.72 0.83 0.85
N ARG A 147 -16.50 2.06 0.36
CA ARG A 147 -16.87 3.28 1.09
C ARG A 147 -18.37 3.45 1.25
N ALA A 148 -19.14 2.82 0.35
CA ALA A 148 -20.60 2.84 0.41
C ALA A 148 -21.16 1.74 1.35
N GLU A 149 -20.31 0.78 1.76
CA GLU A 149 -20.70 -0.27 2.66
C GLU A 149 -20.66 0.22 4.12
N PRO A 150 -21.67 -0.06 4.94
CA PRO A 150 -21.61 0.22 6.35
C PRO A 150 -20.45 -0.54 6.99
N ALA A 151 -19.78 0.08 7.94
CA ALA A 151 -18.74 -0.61 8.72
C ALA A 151 -19.32 -1.89 9.29
N LEU A 152 -18.64 -3.01 9.10
CA LEU A 152 -18.99 -4.26 9.79
C LEU A 152 -18.73 -4.04 11.27
N GLU A 153 -19.82 -4.02 12.08
CA GLU A 153 -19.75 -4.02 13.53
C GLU A 153 -19.17 -5.35 14.07
#